data_f521016a6e4ddeba9fde5803c61031c0
#
_entry.id   f521016a6e4ddeba9fde5803c61031c0
#
_cell.length_a   1.000
_cell.length_b   1.000
_cell.length_c   1.000
_cell.angle_alpha   90.00
_cell.angle_beta   90.00
_cell.angle_gamma   90.00
#
_symmetry.space_group_name_H-M   'P 1'
#
loop_
_entity.id
_entity.type
_entity.pdbx_description
1 polymer ?
#
loop_
_entity_poly.entity_id
_entity_poly.type
_entity_poly.pdbx_seq_one_letter_code
_entity_poly.pdbx_strand_id
1 'polypeptide(L)'
;MIVRLWRGWTMAANADGYEELIRSTIFPHILDRGIDGLFRLDLYRRAGEVETEFMTVMWFTNHDAVVRFAGPDWETAVVPASARAMLSRFEEKAAHYESRVAQEAAPHI
;
A
#
# COMPACT_ATOMS: atom_id res chain seq x y z
N MET A 1 5.33 -11.77 11.33
CA MET A 1 4.77 -11.17 10.12
C MET A 1 4.42 -9.73 10.37
N ILE A 2 4.81 -8.86 9.47
CA ILE A 2 4.59 -7.41 9.58
C ILE A 2 3.65 -6.95 8.46
N VAL A 3 2.65 -6.15 8.83
CA VAL A 3 1.73 -5.52 7.89
C VAL A 3 2.04 -4.02 7.87
N ARG A 4 2.34 -3.49 6.69
CA ARG A 4 2.61 -2.07 6.46
C ARG A 4 1.38 -1.42 5.85
N LEU A 5 0.82 -0.43 6.54
CA LEU A 5 -0.33 0.34 6.09
C LEU A 5 0.09 1.76 5.72
N TRP A 6 -0.42 2.25 4.61
CA TRP A 6 -0.22 3.62 4.19
C TRP A 6 -1.47 4.15 3.50
N ARG A 7 -1.80 5.43 3.74
CA ARG A 7 -2.97 6.05 3.14
C ARG A 7 -2.59 7.28 2.33
N GLY A 8 -3.27 7.43 1.19
CA GLY A 8 -3.22 8.60 0.36
C GLY A 8 -4.62 8.95 -0.13
N TRP A 9 -4.82 10.19 -0.56
CA TRP A 9 -6.11 10.69 -1.02
C TRP A 9 -5.96 11.31 -2.39
N THR A 10 -6.95 11.08 -3.25
CA THR A 10 -7.05 11.78 -4.53
C THR A 10 -8.32 12.62 -4.54
N MET A 11 -8.35 13.64 -5.39
CA MET A 11 -9.63 14.21 -5.77
C MET A 11 -10.45 13.13 -6.49
N ALA A 12 -11.77 13.19 -6.35
CA ALA A 12 -12.66 12.16 -6.91
C ALA A 12 -12.43 11.92 -8.40
N ALA A 13 -12.14 12.96 -9.17
CA ALA A 13 -11.88 12.87 -10.61
C ALA A 13 -10.60 12.06 -10.95
N ASN A 14 -9.65 11.95 -10.02
CA ASN A 14 -8.40 11.23 -10.22
C ASN A 14 -8.42 9.79 -9.67
N ALA A 15 -9.50 9.40 -9.01
CA ALA A 15 -9.54 8.12 -8.28
C ALA A 15 -9.33 6.90 -9.19
N ASP A 16 -10.05 6.84 -10.31
CA ASP A 16 -9.93 5.70 -11.23
C ASP A 16 -8.55 5.65 -11.88
N GLY A 17 -8.01 6.80 -12.25
CA GLY A 17 -6.66 6.89 -12.82
C GLY A 17 -5.58 6.46 -11.83
N TYR A 18 -5.71 6.83 -10.57
CA TYR A 18 -4.77 6.42 -9.53
C TYR A 18 -4.83 4.90 -9.31
N GLU A 19 -6.03 4.34 -9.21
CA GLU A 19 -6.21 2.89 -9.06
C GLU A 19 -5.55 2.15 -10.23
N GLU A 20 -5.75 2.61 -11.45
CA GLU A 20 -5.15 2.00 -12.65
C GLU A 20 -3.62 2.12 -12.63
N LEU A 21 -3.08 3.26 -12.19
CA LEU A 21 -1.63 3.43 -12.04
C LEU A 21 -1.04 2.43 -11.06
N ILE A 22 -1.70 2.21 -9.93
CA ILE A 22 -1.25 1.23 -8.92
C ILE A 22 -1.31 -0.18 -9.50
N ARG A 23 -2.45 -0.55 -10.13
CA ARG A 23 -2.68 -1.89 -10.67
C ARG A 23 -1.72 -2.25 -11.79
N SER A 24 -1.54 -1.35 -12.74
CA SER A 24 -0.81 -1.66 -13.98
C SER A 24 0.66 -1.30 -13.96
N THR A 25 1.10 -0.44 -13.06
CA THR A 25 2.46 0.10 -13.06
C THR A 25 3.17 -0.07 -11.72
N ILE A 26 2.61 0.47 -10.63
CA ILE A 26 3.34 0.55 -9.35
C ILE A 26 3.45 -0.83 -8.69
N PHE A 27 2.35 -1.55 -8.54
CA PHE A 27 2.40 -2.90 -7.95
C PHE A 27 3.25 -3.87 -8.77
N PRO A 28 3.10 -3.95 -10.11
CA PRO A 28 4.00 -4.77 -10.91
C PRO A 28 5.47 -4.41 -10.75
N HIS A 29 5.80 -3.12 -10.71
CA HIS A 29 7.18 -2.67 -10.50
C HIS A 29 7.74 -3.11 -9.14
N ILE A 30 6.95 -3.01 -8.07
CA ILE A 30 7.35 -3.48 -6.74
C ILE A 30 7.61 -4.99 -6.77
N LEU A 31 6.70 -5.76 -7.36
CA LEU A 31 6.84 -7.22 -7.47
C LEU A 31 8.07 -7.63 -8.28
N ASP A 32 8.37 -6.89 -9.34
CA ASP A 32 9.54 -7.16 -10.19
C ASP A 32 10.88 -6.92 -9.48
N ARG A 33 10.89 -6.18 -8.37
CA ARG A 33 12.09 -6.00 -7.55
C ARG A 33 12.53 -7.30 -6.85
N GLY A 34 11.65 -8.29 -6.75
CA GLY A 34 11.99 -9.57 -6.13
C GLY A 34 12.38 -9.44 -4.66
N ILE A 35 11.63 -8.64 -3.88
CA ILE A 35 11.94 -8.37 -2.48
C ILE A 35 11.69 -9.62 -1.64
N ASP A 36 12.76 -10.18 -1.06
CA ASP A 36 12.65 -11.30 -0.14
C ASP A 36 11.77 -10.93 1.05
N GLY A 37 10.75 -11.76 1.30
CA GLY A 37 9.85 -11.58 2.43
C GLY A 37 8.62 -10.73 2.14
N LEU A 38 8.52 -10.09 0.99
CA LEU A 38 7.27 -9.48 0.55
C LEU A 38 6.41 -10.55 -0.13
N PHE A 39 5.18 -10.76 0.36
CA PHE A 39 4.34 -11.83 -0.20
C PHE A 39 2.93 -11.39 -0.59
N ARG A 40 2.52 -10.16 -0.28
CA ARG A 40 1.19 -9.68 -0.67
C ARG A 40 1.13 -8.16 -0.70
N LEU A 41 0.41 -7.65 -1.70
CA LEU A 41 0.07 -6.24 -1.87
C LEU A 41 -1.44 -6.12 -2.05
N ASP A 42 -2.08 -5.27 -1.27
CA ASP A 42 -3.50 -4.97 -1.41
C ASP A 42 -3.70 -3.47 -1.57
N LEU A 43 -4.69 -3.11 -2.36
CA LEU A 43 -5.16 -1.73 -2.49
C LEU A 43 -6.65 -1.70 -2.15
N TYR A 44 -7.01 -0.82 -1.23
CA TYR A 44 -8.39 -0.55 -0.86
C TYR A 44 -8.74 0.90 -1.14
N ARG A 45 -9.98 1.17 -1.53
CA ARG A 45 -10.42 2.53 -1.74
C ARG A 45 -11.75 2.78 -1.04
N ARG A 46 -11.92 4.03 -0.59
CA ARG A 46 -13.13 4.50 0.05
C ARG A 46 -13.51 5.84 -0.55
N ALA A 47 -14.62 5.86 -1.29
CA ALA A 47 -15.11 7.08 -1.92
C ALA A 47 -15.63 8.04 -0.86
N GLY A 48 -15.24 9.31 -0.95
CA GLY A 48 -15.79 10.42 -0.20
C GLY A 48 -16.47 11.41 -1.13
N GLU A 49 -17.05 12.46 -0.57
CA GLU A 49 -17.76 13.47 -1.37
C GLU A 49 -16.80 14.29 -2.25
N VAL A 50 -15.61 14.62 -1.72
CA VAL A 50 -14.63 15.45 -2.40
C VAL A 50 -13.39 14.65 -2.76
N GLU A 51 -12.90 13.86 -1.83
CA GLU A 51 -11.70 13.03 -1.99
C GLU A 51 -12.05 11.56 -1.89
N THR A 52 -11.25 10.73 -2.56
CA THR A 52 -11.25 9.28 -2.40
C THR A 52 -10.02 8.88 -1.62
N GLU A 53 -10.20 8.11 -0.55
CA GLU A 53 -9.12 7.55 0.23
C GLU A 53 -8.65 6.24 -0.38
N PHE A 54 -7.33 6.07 -0.47
CA PHE A 54 -6.70 4.82 -0.84
C PHE A 54 -5.83 4.32 0.30
N MET A 55 -5.95 3.04 0.61
CA MET A 55 -5.12 2.36 1.60
C MET A 55 -4.33 1.28 0.90
N THR A 56 -3.00 1.35 1.00
CA THR A 56 -2.11 0.30 0.53
C THR A 56 -1.70 -0.55 1.72
N VAL A 57 -1.83 -1.87 1.59
CA VAL A 57 -1.45 -2.83 2.62
C VAL A 57 -0.42 -3.76 2.03
N MET A 58 0.76 -3.81 2.64
CA MET A 58 1.86 -4.66 2.23
C MET A 58 2.16 -5.66 3.34
N TRP A 59 2.37 -6.91 2.97
CA TRP A 59 2.58 -8.02 3.91
C TRP A 59 4.00 -8.54 3.78
N PHE A 60 4.73 -8.51 4.90
CA PHE A 60 6.14 -8.92 4.97
C PHE A 60 6.31 -10.03 5.99
N THR A 61 7.28 -10.93 5.77
CA THR A 61 7.58 -12.00 6.71
C THR A 61 8.20 -11.48 7.99
N ASN A 62 8.98 -10.39 7.93
CA ASN A 62 9.66 -9.80 9.08
C ASN A 62 10.04 -8.35 8.81
N HIS A 63 10.60 -7.69 9.82
CA HIS A 63 11.04 -6.31 9.73
C HIS A 63 12.17 -6.10 8.72
N ASP A 64 13.08 -7.05 8.59
CA ASP A 64 14.17 -6.93 7.62
C ASP A 64 13.64 -6.81 6.18
N ALA A 65 12.54 -7.49 5.87
CA ALA A 65 11.89 -7.38 4.58
C ALA A 65 11.30 -5.98 4.35
N VAL A 66 10.76 -5.35 5.40
CA VAL A 66 10.30 -3.95 5.32
C VAL A 66 11.45 -3.03 4.95
N VAL A 67 12.61 -3.20 5.59
CA VAL A 67 13.81 -2.41 5.30
C VAL A 67 14.31 -2.65 3.88
N ARG A 68 14.24 -3.88 3.36
CA ARG A 68 14.59 -4.17 1.96
C ARG A 68 13.69 -3.42 0.98
N PHE A 69 12.43 -3.22 1.32
CA PHE A 69 11.51 -2.45 0.51
C PHE A 69 11.75 -0.94 0.64
N ALA A 70 11.76 -0.43 1.86
CA ALA A 70 11.68 1.01 2.15
C ALA A 70 13.03 1.67 2.45
N GLY A 71 14.07 0.87 2.71
CA GLY A 71 15.38 1.37 3.10
C GLY A 71 15.51 1.61 4.60
N PRO A 72 16.65 2.22 5.04
CA PRO A 72 16.93 2.44 6.46
C PRO A 72 15.90 3.34 7.15
N ASP A 73 15.34 4.30 6.42
CA ASP A 73 14.26 5.17 6.89
C ASP A 73 12.90 4.53 6.58
N TRP A 74 12.72 3.35 7.13
CA TRP A 74 11.62 2.44 6.75
C TRP A 74 10.22 2.94 7.11
N GLU A 75 10.08 3.88 8.03
CA GLU A 75 8.78 4.47 8.36
C GLU A 75 8.30 5.48 7.32
N THR A 76 9.23 6.12 6.62
CA THR A 76 8.89 7.12 5.61
C THR A 76 8.18 6.48 4.43
N ALA A 77 7.10 7.10 3.97
CA ALA A 77 6.33 6.63 2.83
C ALA A 77 7.19 6.61 1.56
N VAL A 78 7.03 5.56 0.78
CA VAL A 78 7.67 5.42 -0.53
C VAL A 78 6.62 5.79 -1.58
N VAL A 79 6.66 7.03 -2.08
CA VAL A 79 5.67 7.55 -3.01
C VAL A 79 6.35 7.92 -4.32
N PRO A 80 6.22 7.09 -5.38
CA PRO A 80 6.77 7.42 -6.69
C PRO A 80 6.20 8.75 -7.22
N ALA A 81 6.98 9.45 -8.04
CA ALA A 81 6.57 10.74 -8.59
C ALA A 81 5.25 10.68 -9.36
N SER A 82 5.00 9.61 -10.09
CA SER A 82 3.76 9.40 -10.83
C SER A 82 2.54 9.29 -9.91
N ALA A 83 2.68 8.62 -8.76
CA ALA A 83 1.62 8.53 -7.76
C ALA A 83 1.41 9.88 -7.07
N ARG A 84 2.51 10.54 -6.68
CA ARG A 84 2.46 11.85 -6.03
C ARG A 84 1.73 12.89 -6.87
N ALA A 85 1.91 12.86 -8.18
CA ALA A 85 1.27 13.80 -9.10
C ALA A 85 -0.27 13.68 -9.10
N MET A 86 -0.81 12.53 -8.72
CA MET A 86 -2.26 12.28 -8.69
C MET A 86 -2.88 12.45 -7.30
N LEU A 87 -2.05 12.44 -6.25
CA LEU A 87 -2.53 12.54 -4.88
C LEU A 87 -2.77 13.99 -4.48
N SER A 88 -3.88 14.26 -3.80
CA SER A 88 -4.15 15.57 -3.19
C SER A 88 -3.39 15.73 -1.86
N ARG A 89 -3.22 14.63 -1.14
CA ARG A 89 -2.44 14.54 0.08
C ARG A 89 -2.14 13.08 0.41
N PHE A 90 -1.20 12.84 1.28
CA PHE A 90 -0.86 11.49 1.74
C PHE A 90 -0.18 11.53 3.10
N GLU A 91 -0.21 10.41 3.79
CA GLU A 91 0.54 10.25 5.04
C GLU A 91 2.04 10.17 4.73
N GLU A 92 2.84 10.95 5.44
CA GLU A 92 4.29 10.97 5.24
C GLU A 92 4.96 9.72 5.78
N LYS A 93 4.33 9.05 6.74
CA LYS A 93 4.82 7.82 7.35
C LYS A 93 3.81 6.70 7.18
N ALA A 94 4.33 5.50 6.94
CA ALA A 94 3.54 4.28 6.98
C ALA A 94 3.46 3.75 8.41
N ALA A 95 2.35 3.10 8.75
CA ALA A 95 2.18 2.42 10.03
C ALA A 95 2.49 0.93 9.87
N HIS A 96 3.16 0.36 10.86
CA HIS A 96 3.55 -1.05 10.85
C HIS A 96 2.91 -1.78 12.03
N TYR A 97 2.37 -2.95 11.75
CA TYR A 97 1.69 -3.78 12.73
C TYR A 97 2.23 -5.20 12.69
N GLU A 98 2.35 -5.84 13.84
CA GLU A 98 2.59 -7.28 13.90
C GLU A 98 1.26 -8.00 13.65
N SER A 99 1.23 -8.93 12.70
CA SER A 99 0.09 -9.80 12.52
C SER A 99 0.10 -10.86 13.64
N ARG A 100 -0.90 -10.84 14.49
CA ARG A 100 -0.96 -11.72 15.67
C ARG A 100 -1.92 -12.88 15.48
N VAL A 101 -3.03 -12.64 14.81
CA VAL A 101 -4.05 -13.66 14.54
C VAL A 101 -4.62 -13.41 13.16
N ALA A 102 -4.61 -14.45 12.32
CA ALA A 102 -5.27 -14.46 11.03
C ALA A 102 -6.13 -15.72 10.98
N GLN A 103 -7.44 -15.54 10.91
CA GLN A 103 -8.39 -16.64 10.97
C GLN A 103 -9.25 -16.62 9.71
N GLU A 104 -9.15 -17.68 8.92
CA GLU A 104 -10.03 -17.83 7.77
C GLU A 104 -11.40 -18.32 8.24
N ALA A 105 -12.45 -17.84 7.59
CA ALA A 105 -13.80 -18.31 7.79
C ALA A 105 -14.21 -19.19 6.61
N ALA A 106 -14.76 -20.37 6.90
CA ALA A 106 -15.35 -21.18 5.85
C ALA A 106 -16.64 -20.51 5.35
N PRO A 107 -16.91 -20.49 4.02
CA PRO A 107 -18.15 -19.92 3.52
C PRO A 107 -19.36 -20.66 4.07
N HIS A 108 -20.37 -19.92 4.49
CA HIS A 108 -21.69 -20.48 4.78
C HIS A 108 -22.46 -20.58 3.46
N ILE A 109 -23.05 -21.75 3.26
CA ILE A 109 -23.86 -22.06 2.07
C ILE A 109 -25.32 -22.14 2.45
#